data_d7e3e899ff3b1e862c351a718fed24c0
#
_entry.id   d7e3e899ff3b1e862c351a718fed24c0
#
_cell.length_a   1.000
_cell.length_b   1.000
_cell.length_c   1.000
_cell.angle_alpha   90.00
_cell.angle_beta   90.00
_cell.angle_gamma   90.00
#
_symmetry.space_group_name_H-M   'P 1'
#
loop_
_entity.id
_entity.type
_entity.pdbx_description
1 polymer ?
#
loop_
_entity_poly.entity_id
_entity_poly.type
_entity_poly.pdbx_seq_one_letter_code
_entity_poly.pdbx_strand_id
1 'polypeptide(L)'
;TICDLAHERGVVVIVDSANGAHLPFMPGKMKDAMKAGADAVTYSMHKTGGSLTQSSLMVMQGERISATKLQKVLNMLQSTSANYLLMSSIDAARSELAMYGKDRYKKLRPIVSEAIEAIEAFGDYEVLKSDYIKDKFYQTYDWTKLVIRVNDIGLTGFEVYTIMKEEYGIQLELAEGYVVMAV
;
A
#
# COMPACT_ATOMS: atom_id res chain seq x y z
N THR A 1 -14.43 -12.34 -6.07
CA THR A 1 -13.36 -11.33 -6.32
C THR A 1 -13.17 -11.11 -7.82
N ILE A 2 -12.36 -10.10 -8.20
CA ILE A 2 -11.94 -9.90 -9.61
C ILE A 2 -11.20 -11.15 -10.10
N CYS A 3 -10.40 -11.76 -9.24
CA CYS A 3 -9.66 -12.99 -9.57
C CYS A 3 -10.61 -14.14 -9.90
N ASP A 4 -11.67 -14.35 -9.12
CA ASP A 4 -12.64 -15.42 -9.36
C ASP A 4 -13.28 -15.25 -10.74
N LEU A 5 -13.76 -14.04 -11.05
CA LEU A 5 -14.39 -13.73 -12.35
C LEU A 5 -13.42 -13.92 -13.54
N ALA A 6 -12.16 -13.53 -13.37
CA ALA A 6 -11.13 -13.70 -14.39
C ALA A 6 -10.81 -15.18 -14.60
N HIS A 7 -10.63 -15.91 -13.51
CA HIS A 7 -10.30 -17.34 -13.55
C HIS A 7 -11.41 -18.22 -14.12
N GLU A 8 -12.68 -17.88 -13.86
CA GLU A 8 -13.83 -18.54 -14.51
C GLU A 8 -13.79 -18.43 -16.05
N ARG A 9 -13.10 -17.42 -16.57
CA ARG A 9 -12.91 -17.17 -18.01
C ARG A 9 -11.53 -17.56 -18.53
N GLY A 10 -10.72 -18.25 -17.73
CA GLY A 10 -9.36 -18.62 -18.06
C GLY A 10 -8.38 -17.45 -18.18
N VAL A 11 -8.71 -16.28 -17.62
CA VAL A 11 -7.88 -15.07 -17.69
C VAL A 11 -6.94 -15.00 -16.49
N VAL A 12 -5.67 -14.71 -16.74
CA VAL A 12 -4.64 -14.48 -15.73
C VAL A 12 -4.82 -13.12 -15.08
N VAL A 13 -4.58 -13.02 -13.78
CA VAL A 13 -4.62 -11.77 -13.02
C VAL A 13 -3.23 -11.42 -12.51
N ILE A 14 -2.69 -10.31 -13.00
CA ILE A 14 -1.42 -9.73 -12.54
C ILE A 14 -1.76 -8.40 -11.86
N VAL A 15 -1.24 -8.18 -10.66
CA VAL A 15 -1.54 -6.99 -9.86
C VAL A 15 -0.27 -6.19 -9.60
N ASP A 16 -0.29 -4.90 -9.94
CA ASP A 16 0.68 -3.94 -9.43
C ASP A 16 0.22 -3.51 -8.03
N SER A 17 0.94 -3.97 -7.02
CA SER A 17 0.74 -3.65 -5.61
C SER A 17 1.93 -2.88 -5.05
N ALA A 18 2.43 -1.90 -5.82
CA ALA A 18 3.61 -1.14 -5.44
C ALA A 18 3.54 -0.53 -4.04
N ASN A 19 2.36 -0.08 -3.61
CA ASN A 19 2.13 0.47 -2.27
C ASN A 19 1.54 -0.55 -1.27
N GLY A 20 1.61 -1.84 -1.57
CA GLY A 20 0.95 -2.89 -0.79
C GLY A 20 1.88 -3.92 -0.14
N ALA A 21 3.18 -3.68 -0.07
CA ALA A 21 4.15 -4.65 0.46
C ALA A 21 3.89 -5.03 1.94
N HIS A 22 3.26 -4.16 2.70
CA HIS A 22 2.90 -4.38 4.10
C HIS A 22 1.57 -5.14 4.29
N LEU A 23 0.67 -5.11 3.31
CA LEU A 23 -0.69 -5.68 3.42
C LEU A 23 -0.72 -7.17 3.83
N PRO A 24 0.19 -8.03 3.37
CA PRO A 24 0.23 -9.44 3.81
C PRO A 24 0.37 -9.62 5.32
N PHE A 25 0.96 -8.63 5.99
CA PHE A 25 1.30 -8.65 7.42
C PHE A 25 0.32 -7.87 8.30
N MET A 26 -0.63 -7.16 7.69
CA MET A 26 -1.64 -6.40 8.45
C MET A 26 -2.63 -7.32 9.15
N PRO A 27 -3.03 -6.98 10.39
CA PRO A 27 -4.09 -7.70 11.10
C PRO A 27 -5.46 -7.40 10.51
N GLY A 28 -6.37 -8.37 10.63
CA GLY A 28 -7.78 -8.16 10.26
C GLY A 28 -8.19 -8.85 8.96
N LYS A 29 -9.25 -8.33 8.34
CA LYS A 29 -9.89 -8.92 7.15
C LYS A 29 -9.30 -8.42 5.83
N MET A 30 -8.34 -7.50 5.87
CA MET A 30 -7.71 -6.99 4.66
C MET A 30 -6.98 -8.12 3.96
N LYS A 31 -7.29 -8.29 2.68
CA LYS A 31 -6.59 -9.26 1.83
C LYS A 31 -5.64 -8.51 0.92
N ASP A 32 -4.39 -8.90 0.93
CA ASP A 32 -3.47 -8.54 -0.15
C ASP A 32 -3.85 -9.25 -1.44
N ALA A 33 -3.26 -8.81 -2.56
CA ALA A 33 -3.61 -9.33 -3.87
C ALA A 33 -3.33 -10.85 -4.02
N MET A 34 -2.27 -11.38 -3.38
CA MET A 34 -1.99 -12.82 -3.40
C MET A 34 -3.07 -13.61 -2.69
N LYS A 35 -3.48 -13.18 -1.48
CA LYS A 35 -4.60 -13.80 -0.74
C LYS A 35 -5.94 -13.62 -1.44
N ALA A 36 -6.08 -12.59 -2.28
CA ALA A 36 -7.27 -12.38 -3.10
C ALA A 36 -7.31 -13.28 -4.34
N GLY A 37 -6.25 -14.03 -4.64
CA GLY A 37 -6.17 -15.01 -5.71
C GLY A 37 -5.41 -14.54 -6.96
N ALA A 38 -4.69 -13.42 -6.93
CA ALA A 38 -3.87 -12.98 -8.06
C ALA A 38 -2.79 -14.02 -8.40
N ASP A 39 -2.53 -14.21 -9.69
CA ASP A 39 -1.54 -15.18 -10.19
C ASP A 39 -0.11 -14.67 -10.05
N ALA A 40 0.08 -13.36 -10.19
CA ALA A 40 1.33 -12.67 -9.89
C ALA A 40 1.08 -11.28 -9.33
N VAL A 41 1.98 -10.82 -8.46
CA VAL A 41 1.91 -9.49 -7.83
C VAL A 41 3.30 -8.88 -7.77
N THR A 42 3.41 -7.61 -8.11
CA THR A 42 4.63 -6.82 -7.89
C THR A 42 4.48 -5.94 -6.66
N TYR A 43 5.50 -5.93 -5.81
CA TYR A 43 5.58 -5.09 -4.62
C TYR A 43 6.83 -4.20 -4.69
N SER A 44 6.68 -2.88 -4.52
CA SER A 44 7.81 -2.01 -4.25
C SER A 44 8.17 -2.10 -2.76
N MET A 45 9.14 -2.97 -2.45
CA MET A 45 9.54 -3.22 -1.06
C MET A 45 10.10 -1.96 -0.38
N HIS A 46 10.66 -1.04 -1.18
CA HIS A 46 11.20 0.24 -0.68
C HIS A 46 10.14 1.27 -0.28
N LYS A 47 8.86 1.11 -0.67
CA LYS A 47 7.79 2.06 -0.31
C LYS A 47 7.21 1.75 1.07
N THR A 48 6.63 0.58 1.22
CA THR A 48 5.92 0.17 2.45
C THR A 48 6.45 -1.12 3.07
N GLY A 49 7.48 -1.73 2.48
CA GLY A 49 8.09 -2.94 3.00
C GLY A 49 9.30 -2.71 3.92
N GLY A 50 9.94 -1.53 3.84
CA GLY A 50 11.08 -1.18 4.70
C GLY A 50 12.45 -1.55 4.14
N SER A 51 12.57 -1.90 2.85
CA SER A 51 13.87 -2.13 2.20
C SER A 51 14.46 -0.85 1.60
N LEU A 52 15.71 -0.91 1.17
CA LEU A 52 16.38 0.20 0.49
C LEU A 52 15.68 0.57 -0.81
N THR A 53 15.79 1.84 -1.22
CA THR A 53 15.18 2.37 -2.45
C THR A 53 15.57 1.55 -3.69
N GLN A 54 14.74 1.60 -4.73
CA GLN A 54 14.85 0.81 -5.98
C GLN A 54 14.69 -0.70 -5.82
N SER A 55 14.32 -1.19 -4.64
CA SER A 55 14.09 -2.63 -4.44
C SER A 55 12.62 -3.00 -4.62
N SER A 56 12.37 -4.04 -5.36
CA SER A 56 11.03 -4.57 -5.60
C SER A 56 11.04 -6.11 -5.62
N LEU A 57 9.89 -6.69 -5.42
CA LEU A 57 9.70 -8.14 -5.40
C LEU A 57 8.51 -8.50 -6.28
N MET A 58 8.68 -9.50 -7.14
CA MET A 58 7.57 -10.15 -7.83
C MET A 58 7.31 -11.51 -7.17
N VAL A 59 6.07 -11.76 -6.83
CA VAL A 59 5.59 -13.02 -6.26
C VAL A 59 4.56 -13.63 -7.19
N MET A 60 4.59 -14.94 -7.36
CA MET A 60 3.60 -15.68 -8.15
C MET A 60 3.08 -16.90 -7.42
N GLN A 61 1.90 -17.37 -7.79
CA GLN A 61 1.30 -18.60 -7.28
C GLN A 61 0.53 -19.35 -8.37
N GLY A 62 0.26 -20.63 -8.10
CA GLY A 62 -0.48 -21.49 -9.02
C GLY A 62 0.29 -21.78 -10.31
N GLU A 63 -0.44 -22.26 -11.32
CA GLU A 63 0.15 -22.77 -12.57
C GLU A 63 -0.28 -22.00 -13.83
N ARG A 64 -1.15 -20.96 -13.69
CA ARG A 64 -1.62 -20.16 -14.84
C ARG A 64 -0.52 -19.37 -15.51
N ILE A 65 0.50 -18.95 -14.75
CA ILE A 65 1.70 -18.33 -15.28
C ILE A 65 2.83 -19.34 -15.25
N SER A 66 3.47 -19.57 -16.36
CA SER A 66 4.68 -20.41 -16.41
C SER A 66 5.84 -19.68 -15.73
N ALA A 67 6.36 -20.23 -14.64
CA ALA A 67 7.53 -19.69 -13.93
C ALA A 67 8.75 -19.54 -14.86
N THR A 68 8.97 -20.52 -15.75
CA THR A 68 10.06 -20.48 -16.73
C THR A 68 9.91 -19.32 -17.72
N LYS A 69 8.69 -19.05 -18.20
CA LYS A 69 8.45 -17.92 -19.12
C LYS A 69 8.64 -16.59 -18.39
N LEU A 70 8.09 -16.47 -17.17
CA LEU A 70 8.25 -15.26 -16.35
C LEU A 70 9.73 -14.99 -16.08
N GLN A 71 10.49 -16.01 -15.67
CA GLN A 71 11.93 -15.86 -15.41
C GLN A 71 12.71 -15.40 -16.65
N LYS A 72 12.37 -15.93 -17.84
CA LYS A 72 12.98 -15.46 -19.09
C LYS A 72 12.72 -14.00 -19.37
N VAL A 73 11.48 -13.54 -19.16
CA VAL A 73 11.11 -12.12 -19.35
C VAL A 73 11.85 -11.24 -18.34
N LEU A 74 11.88 -11.63 -17.07
CA LEU A 74 12.63 -10.91 -16.05
C LEU A 74 14.11 -10.80 -16.39
N ASN A 75 14.73 -11.89 -16.84
CA ASN A 75 16.16 -11.88 -17.24
C ASN A 75 16.44 -10.97 -18.44
N MET A 76 15.46 -10.74 -19.32
CA MET A 76 15.61 -9.80 -20.44
C MET A 76 15.47 -8.34 -20.01
N LEU A 77 14.71 -8.07 -18.95
CA LEU A 77 14.38 -6.70 -18.51
C LEU A 77 15.24 -6.21 -17.34
N GLN A 78 15.75 -7.14 -16.54
CA GLN A 78 16.57 -6.80 -15.36
C GLN A 78 18.05 -6.69 -15.73
N SER A 79 18.81 -5.99 -14.88
CA SER A 79 20.26 -5.98 -14.95
C SER A 79 20.83 -7.37 -14.74
N THR A 80 21.89 -7.70 -15.47
CA THR A 80 22.67 -8.95 -15.27
C THR A 80 23.56 -8.89 -14.03
N SER A 81 23.77 -7.69 -13.47
CA SER A 81 24.59 -7.45 -12.28
C SER A 81 23.71 -7.30 -11.05
N ALA A 82 23.59 -8.36 -10.26
CA ALA A 82 22.81 -8.33 -9.03
C ALA A 82 23.42 -7.38 -8.00
N ASN A 83 22.58 -6.49 -7.42
CA ASN A 83 22.98 -5.66 -6.30
C ASN A 83 22.67 -6.41 -5.00
N TYR A 84 23.70 -6.98 -4.39
CA TYR A 84 23.55 -7.79 -3.16
C TYR A 84 23.10 -6.96 -1.95
N LEU A 85 23.40 -5.64 -1.88
CA LEU A 85 22.89 -4.78 -0.82
C LEU A 85 21.37 -4.65 -0.92
N LEU A 86 20.84 -4.44 -2.12
CA LEU A 86 19.38 -4.39 -2.34
C LEU A 86 18.73 -5.74 -2.02
N MET A 87 19.31 -6.84 -2.48
CA MET A 87 18.80 -8.19 -2.19
C MET A 87 18.78 -8.48 -0.69
N SER A 88 19.87 -8.16 0.01
CA SER A 88 19.94 -8.34 1.47
C SER A 88 18.94 -7.45 2.20
N SER A 89 18.73 -6.22 1.74
CA SER A 89 17.73 -5.32 2.34
C SER A 89 16.30 -5.84 2.16
N ILE A 90 15.99 -6.43 1.01
CA ILE A 90 14.68 -7.06 0.78
C ILE A 90 14.47 -8.22 1.74
N ASP A 91 15.48 -9.10 1.91
CA ASP A 91 15.35 -10.25 2.81
C ASP A 91 15.24 -9.83 4.28
N ALA A 92 16.01 -8.84 4.70
CA ALA A 92 15.91 -8.26 6.04
C ALA A 92 14.52 -7.66 6.29
N ALA A 93 14.01 -6.86 5.37
CA ALA A 93 12.68 -6.25 5.46
C ALA A 93 11.56 -7.32 5.48
N ARG A 94 11.64 -8.32 4.61
CA ARG A 94 10.72 -9.47 4.61
C ARG A 94 10.74 -10.20 5.95
N SER A 95 11.92 -10.50 6.46
CA SER A 95 12.10 -11.21 7.73
C SER A 95 11.50 -10.42 8.89
N GLU A 96 11.78 -9.12 8.94
CA GLU A 96 11.26 -8.22 9.98
C GLU A 96 9.73 -8.11 9.94
N LEU A 97 9.14 -7.93 8.75
CA LEU A 97 7.69 -7.93 8.58
C LEU A 97 7.06 -9.27 8.97
N ALA A 98 7.68 -10.39 8.63
CA ALA A 98 7.17 -11.71 8.97
C ALA A 98 7.18 -11.97 10.49
N MET A 99 8.24 -11.52 11.18
CA MET A 99 8.39 -11.74 12.63
C MET A 99 7.57 -10.73 13.46
N TYR A 100 7.56 -9.47 13.09
CA TYR A 100 7.06 -8.39 13.94
C TYR A 100 5.93 -7.56 13.31
N GLY A 101 5.68 -7.68 12.00
CA GLY A 101 4.74 -6.82 11.27
C GLY A 101 3.35 -6.83 11.88
N LYS A 102 2.78 -8.00 12.14
CA LYS A 102 1.45 -8.13 12.73
C LYS A 102 1.29 -7.39 14.06
N ASP A 103 2.29 -7.50 14.94
CA ASP A 103 2.22 -6.86 16.25
C ASP A 103 2.50 -5.35 16.16
N ARG A 104 3.34 -4.91 15.24
CA ARG A 104 3.55 -3.48 14.97
C ARG A 104 2.27 -2.83 14.44
N TYR A 105 1.60 -3.43 13.48
CA TYR A 105 0.33 -2.89 12.96
C TYR A 105 -0.80 -2.94 13.98
N LYS A 106 -0.83 -3.92 14.88
CA LYS A 106 -1.77 -3.90 16.01
C LYS A 106 -1.53 -2.71 16.95
N LYS A 107 -0.26 -2.37 17.22
CA LYS A 107 0.10 -1.21 18.05
C LYS A 107 -0.14 0.12 17.33
N LEU A 108 0.05 0.17 16.01
CA LEU A 108 -0.19 1.36 15.20
C LEU A 108 -1.68 1.70 15.09
N ARG A 109 -2.55 0.70 15.05
CA ARG A 109 -4.00 0.91 14.83
C ARG A 109 -4.65 1.91 15.80
N PRO A 110 -4.49 1.82 17.14
CA PRO A 110 -5.06 2.79 18.06
C PRO A 110 -4.48 4.19 17.84
N ILE A 111 -3.19 4.33 17.54
CA ILE A 111 -2.55 5.63 17.28
C ILE A 111 -3.20 6.30 16.06
N VAL A 112 -3.41 5.56 14.99
CA VAL A 112 -4.11 6.07 13.80
C VAL A 112 -5.56 6.44 14.10
N SER A 113 -6.27 5.63 14.91
CA SER A 113 -7.65 5.95 15.32
C SER A 113 -7.72 7.24 16.14
N GLU A 114 -6.81 7.42 17.08
CA GLU A 114 -6.72 8.64 17.90
C GLU A 114 -6.39 9.87 17.03
N ALA A 115 -5.49 9.74 16.07
CA ALA A 115 -5.18 10.81 15.12
C ALA A 115 -6.40 11.21 14.27
N ILE A 116 -7.17 10.23 13.77
CA ILE A 116 -8.41 10.49 13.04
C ILE A 116 -9.42 11.25 13.91
N GLU A 117 -9.65 10.78 15.13
CA GLU A 117 -10.57 11.42 16.07
C GLU A 117 -10.13 12.86 16.39
N ALA A 118 -8.83 13.09 16.59
CA ALA A 118 -8.29 14.42 16.85
C ALA A 118 -8.47 15.37 15.66
N ILE A 119 -8.23 14.90 14.44
CA ILE A 119 -8.40 15.70 13.20
C ILE A 119 -9.89 16.08 13.03
N GLU A 120 -10.80 15.13 13.18
CA GLU A 120 -12.22 15.36 12.99
C GLU A 120 -12.87 16.20 14.11
N ALA A 121 -12.26 16.24 15.30
CA ALA A 121 -12.72 17.06 16.39
C ALA A 121 -12.69 18.57 16.09
N PHE A 122 -11.92 19.01 15.08
CA PHE A 122 -11.94 20.39 14.59
C PHE A 122 -13.23 20.74 13.81
N GLY A 123 -13.97 19.74 13.32
CA GLY A 123 -15.26 19.91 12.65
C GLY A 123 -15.20 20.22 11.16
N ASP A 124 -14.10 20.79 10.67
CA ASP A 124 -13.93 21.21 9.28
C ASP A 124 -13.12 20.22 8.42
N TYR A 125 -12.73 19.11 9.03
CA TYR A 125 -11.97 18.04 8.38
C TYR A 125 -12.72 16.72 8.41
N GLU A 126 -12.60 15.97 7.34
CA GLU A 126 -13.19 14.64 7.22
C GLU A 126 -12.13 13.65 6.75
N VAL A 127 -11.94 12.57 7.50
CA VAL A 127 -10.98 11.53 7.16
C VAL A 127 -11.69 10.34 6.54
N LEU A 128 -11.15 9.83 5.41
CA LEU A 128 -11.71 8.65 4.75
C LEU A 128 -11.74 7.46 5.69
N LYS A 129 -12.93 6.88 5.89
CA LYS A 129 -13.18 5.71 6.74
C LYS A 129 -13.82 4.57 5.96
N SER A 130 -13.76 3.36 6.52
CA SER A 130 -14.40 2.18 5.96
C SER A 130 -15.90 2.34 5.73
N ASP A 131 -16.56 3.19 6.52
CA ASP A 131 -18.01 3.39 6.44
C ASP A 131 -18.45 4.10 5.17
N TYR A 132 -17.61 4.96 4.59
CA TYR A 132 -17.85 5.56 3.28
C TYR A 132 -17.82 4.54 2.13
N ILE A 133 -17.27 3.36 2.38
CA ILE A 133 -16.97 2.35 1.36
C ILE A 133 -17.96 1.16 1.44
N LYS A 134 -18.73 1.04 2.54
CA LYS A 134 -19.56 -0.15 2.87
C LYS A 134 -20.58 -0.54 1.81
N ASP A 135 -21.14 0.40 1.08
CA ASP A 135 -22.22 0.15 0.11
C ASP A 135 -21.74 0.08 -1.34
N LYS A 136 -20.43 0.06 -1.57
CA LYS A 136 -19.84 0.07 -2.91
C LYS A 136 -18.87 -1.08 -3.10
N PHE A 137 -18.27 -1.18 -4.27
CA PHE A 137 -17.42 -2.27 -4.73
C PHE A 137 -16.17 -2.59 -3.89
N TYR A 138 -15.92 -1.86 -2.81
CA TYR A 138 -14.76 -1.99 -1.93
C TYR A 138 -15.16 -2.66 -0.62
N GLN A 139 -14.40 -3.66 -0.19
CA GLN A 139 -14.65 -4.34 1.08
C GLN A 139 -13.79 -3.77 2.22
N THR A 140 -12.63 -3.21 1.89
CA THR A 140 -11.68 -2.64 2.86
C THR A 140 -10.80 -1.58 2.18
N TYR A 141 -10.20 -0.72 2.97
CA TYR A 141 -9.17 0.22 2.52
C TYR A 141 -7.94 0.13 3.42
N ASP A 142 -6.81 0.64 2.95
CA ASP A 142 -5.58 0.71 3.71
C ASP A 142 -5.63 1.87 4.71
N TRP A 143 -5.96 1.55 5.95
CA TRP A 143 -6.11 2.52 7.03
C TRP A 143 -4.78 3.16 7.48
N THR A 144 -3.64 2.73 6.96
CA THR A 144 -2.35 3.42 7.14
C THR A 144 -2.22 4.64 6.24
N LYS A 145 -3.15 4.84 5.31
CA LYS A 145 -3.25 5.99 4.42
C LYS A 145 -4.36 6.91 4.93
N LEU A 146 -3.97 7.99 5.60
CA LEU A 146 -4.89 9.00 6.09
C LEU A 146 -5.22 9.98 4.96
N VAL A 147 -6.34 9.77 4.30
CA VAL A 147 -6.86 10.69 3.28
C VAL A 147 -7.80 11.67 3.97
N ILE A 148 -7.43 12.94 4.01
CA ILE A 148 -8.09 14.01 4.74
C ILE A 148 -8.67 14.99 3.75
N ARG A 149 -9.98 15.23 3.82
CA ARG A 149 -10.66 16.28 3.05
C ARG A 149 -10.42 17.62 3.72
N VAL A 150 -10.04 18.62 2.93
CA VAL A 150 -9.63 19.95 3.41
C VAL A 150 -10.37 21.11 2.77
N ASN A 151 -11.25 20.89 1.80
CA ASN A 151 -11.92 21.96 1.08
C ASN A 151 -12.90 22.79 1.92
N ASP A 152 -13.40 22.27 3.02
CA ASP A 152 -14.37 22.97 3.88
C ASP A 152 -13.73 24.13 4.66
N ILE A 153 -12.39 24.15 4.78
CA ILE A 153 -11.65 25.31 5.32
C ILE A 153 -11.32 26.39 4.29
N GLY A 154 -11.81 26.24 3.05
CA GLY A 154 -11.58 27.20 1.97
C GLY A 154 -10.20 27.10 1.30
N LEU A 155 -9.44 26.05 1.58
CA LEU A 155 -8.13 25.78 0.98
C LEU A 155 -8.19 24.57 0.06
N THR A 156 -7.30 24.56 -0.93
CA THR A 156 -7.02 23.37 -1.74
C THR A 156 -6.04 22.43 -1.00
N GLY A 157 -6.03 21.16 -1.36
CA GLY A 157 -5.04 20.22 -0.85
C GLY A 157 -3.59 20.65 -1.15
N PHE A 158 -3.36 21.31 -2.30
CA PHE A 158 -2.03 21.84 -2.65
C PHE A 158 -1.58 22.96 -1.72
N GLU A 159 -2.48 23.87 -1.34
CA GLU A 159 -2.20 24.93 -0.37
C GLU A 159 -1.92 24.36 1.01
N VAL A 160 -2.75 23.42 1.48
CA VAL A 160 -2.53 22.73 2.75
C VAL A 160 -1.20 21.97 2.76
N TYR A 161 -0.87 21.28 1.67
CA TYR A 161 0.42 20.58 1.54
C TYR A 161 1.60 21.54 1.71
N THR A 162 1.53 22.71 1.06
CA THR A 162 2.58 23.74 1.12
C THR A 162 2.71 24.31 2.53
N ILE A 163 1.59 24.68 3.16
CA ILE A 163 1.55 25.19 4.54
C ILE A 163 2.14 24.18 5.52
N MET A 164 1.70 22.90 5.44
CA MET A 164 2.19 21.84 6.33
C MET A 164 3.69 21.64 6.20
N LYS A 165 4.21 21.70 4.99
CA LYS A 165 5.64 21.54 4.73
C LYS A 165 6.46 22.75 5.21
N GLU A 166 6.04 23.97 4.85
CA GLU A 166 6.86 25.17 5.04
C GLU A 166 6.74 25.77 6.45
N GLU A 167 5.55 25.72 7.05
CA GLU A 167 5.30 26.32 8.34
C GLU A 167 5.44 25.33 9.50
N TYR A 168 5.05 24.06 9.26
CA TYR A 168 5.03 23.02 10.31
C TYR A 168 6.10 21.94 10.13
N GLY A 169 6.84 21.91 9.01
CA GLY A 169 7.85 20.90 8.74
C GLY A 169 7.26 19.48 8.53
N ILE A 170 5.98 19.38 8.21
CA ILE A 170 5.28 18.11 8.00
C ILE A 170 5.18 17.83 6.50
N GLN A 171 5.87 16.79 6.05
CA GLN A 171 5.82 16.33 4.67
C GLN A 171 4.67 15.35 4.49
N LEU A 172 3.64 15.76 3.74
CA LEU A 172 2.55 14.87 3.32
C LEU A 172 2.97 14.04 2.09
N GLU A 173 2.34 12.91 1.89
CA GLU A 173 2.65 12.01 0.76
C GLU A 173 2.05 12.51 -0.55
N LEU A 174 0.83 13.03 -0.51
CA LEU A 174 0.10 13.45 -1.70
C LEU A 174 -0.83 14.61 -1.38
N ALA A 175 -1.05 15.47 -2.39
CA ALA A 175 -2.08 16.49 -2.39
C ALA A 175 -2.86 16.46 -3.71
N GLU A 176 -4.15 16.67 -3.62
CA GLU A 176 -5.10 16.81 -4.71
C GLU A 176 -5.98 18.04 -4.47
N GLY A 177 -6.89 18.37 -5.40
CA GLY A 177 -7.72 19.57 -5.27
C GLY A 177 -8.46 19.74 -3.94
N TYR A 178 -8.97 18.64 -3.37
CA TYR A 178 -9.81 18.66 -2.16
C TYR A 178 -9.27 17.85 -1.00
N VAL A 179 -8.20 17.09 -1.20
CA VAL A 179 -7.67 16.18 -0.21
C VAL A 179 -6.16 16.26 -0.09
N VAL A 180 -5.67 15.90 1.08
CA VAL A 180 -4.27 15.55 1.31
C VAL A 180 -4.19 14.12 1.86
N MET A 181 -3.03 13.48 1.67
CA MET A 181 -2.78 12.15 2.21
C MET A 181 -1.51 12.14 3.03
N ALA A 182 -1.64 11.61 4.26
CA ALA A 182 -0.52 11.27 5.15
C ALA A 182 -0.34 9.74 5.23
N VAL A 183 0.89 9.30 5.49
CA VAL A 183 1.27 7.88 5.63
C VAL A 183 2.09 7.69 6.90
#